data_fd2bba9b98d702a43ee96d40a2ebc781
#
_entry.id   fd2bba9b98d702a43ee96d40a2ebc781
#
_cell.length_a   1.000
_cell.length_b   1.000
_cell.length_c   1.000
_cell.angle_alpha   90.00
_cell.angle_beta   90.00
_cell.angle_gamma   90.00
#
_symmetry.space_group_name_H-M   'P 1'
#
loop_
_entity.id
_entity.type
_entity.pdbx_description
1 polymer ?
#
loop_
_entity_poly.entity_id
_entity_poly.type
_entity_poly.pdbx_seq_one_letter_code
_entity_poly.pdbx_strand_id
1 'polypeptide(L)'
;STRTRFSFETAVANMGGKAITVDTSTTQMSKGESYQDTAAVLSRYVEAIVWRTFDHDNLLQMAETATVPLVNALSDDLHPCQILADLLTCRENLGDLKGKKAVYLGDGDNNMANSYMIGFATAGMDVSIIAPEGFQPRQEFVDRARKRGNITITDDVDEVAGANVVITLSLIHISEP
;
A
#
# COMPACT_ATOMS: atom_id res chain seq x y z
N SER A 1 6.15 6.34 11.63
CA SER A 1 5.61 7.48 10.87
C SER A 1 4.52 8.21 11.65
N THR A 2 4.67 9.50 11.84
CA THR A 2 3.73 10.31 12.63
C THR A 2 2.32 10.33 12.03
N ARG A 3 2.20 10.60 10.72
CA ARG A 3 0.90 10.69 10.04
C ARG A 3 0.12 9.38 10.10
N THR A 4 0.76 8.25 9.85
CA THR A 4 0.13 6.92 9.93
C THR A 4 -0.42 6.65 11.33
N ARG A 5 0.38 6.95 12.37
CA ARG A 5 -0.04 6.78 13.77
C ARG A 5 -1.29 7.60 14.08
N PHE A 6 -1.24 8.91 13.84
CA PHE A 6 -2.36 9.79 14.14
C PHE A 6 -3.63 9.42 13.37
N SER A 7 -3.52 9.06 12.08
CA SER A 7 -4.70 8.69 11.28
C SER A 7 -5.38 7.43 11.81
N PHE A 8 -4.61 6.38 12.14
CA PHE A 8 -5.20 5.17 12.72
C PHE A 8 -5.76 5.38 14.11
N GLU A 9 -5.05 6.06 15.00
CA GLU A 9 -5.53 6.36 16.37
C GLU A 9 -6.84 7.14 16.33
N THR A 10 -6.90 8.20 15.51
CA THR A 10 -8.10 9.02 15.37
C THR A 10 -9.26 8.23 14.75
N ALA A 11 -9.02 7.46 13.70
CA ALA A 11 -10.06 6.67 13.05
C ALA A 11 -10.65 5.63 14.00
N VAL A 12 -9.80 4.89 14.72
CA VAL A 12 -10.24 3.89 15.70
C VAL A 12 -11.04 4.53 16.83
N ALA A 13 -10.58 5.67 17.36
CA ALA A 13 -11.28 6.40 18.42
C ALA A 13 -12.67 6.91 17.95
N ASN A 14 -12.74 7.46 16.72
CA ASN A 14 -14.01 7.95 16.15
C ASN A 14 -15.03 6.81 15.91
N MET A 15 -14.57 5.58 15.71
CA MET A 15 -15.41 4.39 15.60
C MET A 15 -15.75 3.76 16.96
N GLY A 16 -15.35 4.37 18.08
CA GLY A 16 -15.61 3.88 19.43
C GLY A 16 -14.63 2.81 19.92
N GLY A 17 -13.56 2.57 19.19
CA GLY A 17 -12.49 1.65 19.58
C GLY A 17 -11.40 2.32 20.40
N LYS A 18 -10.41 1.53 20.79
CA LYS A 18 -9.21 1.99 21.49
C LYS A 18 -7.96 1.52 20.75
N ALA A 19 -7.16 2.46 20.28
CA ALA A 19 -5.85 2.15 19.74
C ALA A 19 -4.81 2.04 20.86
N ILE A 20 -3.91 1.05 20.73
CA ILE A 20 -2.71 0.90 21.56
C ILE A 20 -1.53 1.08 20.62
N THR A 21 -0.86 2.23 20.73
CA THR A 21 0.29 2.53 19.89
C THR A 21 1.57 2.10 20.57
N VAL A 22 2.37 1.32 19.86
CA VAL A 22 3.64 0.79 20.34
C VAL A 22 4.75 1.15 19.38
N ASP A 23 5.86 1.63 19.90
CA ASP A 23 7.09 1.82 19.13
C ASP A 23 7.89 0.52 19.16
N THR A 24 8.20 -0.03 17.99
CA THR A 24 8.93 -1.32 17.87
C THR A 24 10.28 -1.31 18.56
N SER A 25 10.94 -0.15 18.65
CA SER A 25 12.22 0.01 19.36
C SER A 25 12.13 -0.27 20.86
N THR A 26 10.92 -0.17 21.43
CA THR A 26 10.65 -0.41 22.86
C THR A 26 10.03 -1.78 23.15
N THR A 27 9.83 -2.60 22.12
CA THR A 27 9.25 -3.95 22.24
C THR A 27 10.30 -5.04 22.41
N GLN A 28 9.84 -6.25 22.68
CA GLN A 28 10.72 -7.41 22.73
C GLN A 28 11.29 -7.79 21.35
N MET A 29 10.62 -7.40 20.24
CA MET A 29 11.18 -7.56 18.89
C MET A 29 12.55 -6.90 18.75
N SER A 30 12.76 -5.72 19.36
CA SER A 30 14.08 -5.06 19.37
C SER A 30 15.15 -5.85 20.16
N LYS A 31 14.73 -6.83 20.95
CA LYS A 31 15.59 -7.71 21.76
C LYS A 31 15.70 -9.11 21.17
N GLY A 32 15.15 -9.35 19.97
CA GLY A 32 15.27 -10.62 19.26
C GLY A 32 14.06 -11.56 19.39
N GLU A 33 12.90 -11.08 19.92
CA GLU A 33 11.66 -11.85 19.84
C GLU A 33 11.24 -12.00 18.36
N SER A 34 10.79 -13.19 17.97
CA SER A 34 10.35 -13.44 16.60
C SER A 34 9.06 -12.68 16.27
N TYR A 35 8.85 -12.39 14.98
CA TYR A 35 7.61 -11.77 14.50
C TYR A 35 6.42 -12.69 14.71
N GLN A 36 6.62 -14.01 14.57
CA GLN A 36 5.62 -15.04 14.80
C GLN A 36 5.16 -15.06 16.28
N ASP A 37 6.09 -15.05 17.23
CA ASP A 37 5.77 -15.06 18.66
C ASP A 37 5.05 -13.77 19.05
N THR A 38 5.56 -12.63 18.59
CA THR A 38 4.93 -11.32 18.82
C THR A 38 3.49 -11.32 18.31
N ALA A 39 3.24 -11.83 17.09
CA ALA A 39 1.89 -11.88 16.52
C ALA A 39 0.96 -12.81 17.31
N ALA A 40 1.45 -13.97 17.71
CA ALA A 40 0.68 -14.94 18.52
C ALA A 40 0.25 -14.33 19.87
N VAL A 41 1.16 -13.59 20.52
CA VAL A 41 0.88 -12.93 21.80
C VAL A 41 -0.10 -11.76 21.59
N LEU A 42 0.18 -10.85 20.64
CA LEU A 42 -0.68 -9.69 20.40
C LEU A 42 -2.10 -10.09 20.01
N SER A 43 -2.26 -11.18 19.27
CA SER A 43 -3.58 -11.71 18.90
C SER A 43 -4.47 -12.11 20.09
N ARG A 44 -3.91 -12.19 21.31
CA ARG A 44 -4.68 -12.43 22.54
C ARG A 44 -5.17 -11.16 23.22
N TYR A 45 -4.69 -9.99 22.79
CA TYR A 45 -4.96 -8.71 23.43
C TYR A 45 -5.79 -7.76 22.56
N VAL A 46 -5.75 -7.93 21.22
CA VAL A 46 -6.33 -6.98 20.27
C VAL A 46 -7.17 -7.68 19.21
N GLU A 47 -8.12 -6.97 18.62
CA GLU A 47 -8.96 -7.44 17.52
C GLU A 47 -8.33 -7.28 16.14
N ALA A 48 -7.29 -6.45 16.02
CA ALA A 48 -6.52 -6.27 14.80
C ALA A 48 -5.12 -5.74 15.12
N ILE A 49 -4.15 -6.07 14.27
CA ILE A 49 -2.79 -5.54 14.32
C ILE A 49 -2.58 -4.66 13.11
N VAL A 50 -2.18 -3.40 13.29
CA VAL A 50 -1.80 -2.48 12.22
C VAL A 50 -0.30 -2.28 12.30
N TRP A 51 0.43 -2.69 11.26
CA TRP A 51 1.87 -2.62 11.30
C TRP A 51 2.45 -1.93 10.06
N ARG A 52 3.37 -1.01 10.30
CA ARG A 52 4.22 -0.38 9.29
C ARG A 52 5.65 -0.85 9.50
N THR A 53 6.20 -1.49 8.49
CA THR A 53 7.57 -2.00 8.48
C THR A 53 8.26 -1.62 7.16
N PHE A 54 9.57 -1.74 7.09
CA PHE A 54 10.28 -1.64 5.81
C PHE A 54 10.16 -2.97 5.07
N ASP A 55 10.79 -3.99 5.57
CA ASP A 55 10.82 -5.31 4.96
C ASP A 55 9.44 -5.98 4.96
N HIS A 56 8.94 -6.30 3.76
CA HIS A 56 7.63 -6.95 3.57
C HIS A 56 7.60 -8.38 4.11
N ASP A 57 8.72 -9.10 4.08
CA ASP A 57 8.81 -10.47 4.60
C ASP A 57 8.54 -10.54 6.11
N ASN A 58 8.90 -9.50 6.85
CA ASN A 58 8.56 -9.40 8.27
C ASN A 58 7.05 -9.42 8.51
N LEU A 59 6.28 -8.74 7.63
CA LEU A 59 4.81 -8.77 7.64
C LEU A 59 4.28 -10.18 7.35
N LEU A 60 4.86 -10.87 6.39
CA LEU A 60 4.47 -12.25 6.04
C LEU A 60 4.72 -13.20 7.21
N GLN A 61 5.89 -13.12 7.87
CA GLN A 61 6.20 -13.90 9.05
C GLN A 61 5.20 -13.64 10.20
N MET A 62 4.84 -12.39 10.44
CA MET A 62 3.82 -12.05 11.45
C MET A 62 2.44 -12.64 11.08
N ALA A 63 2.10 -12.65 9.79
CA ALA A 63 0.84 -13.18 9.29
C ALA A 63 0.71 -14.71 9.46
N GLU A 64 1.81 -15.46 9.56
CA GLU A 64 1.81 -16.91 9.73
C GLU A 64 1.10 -17.35 11.02
N THR A 65 1.19 -16.56 12.07
CA THR A 65 0.71 -16.90 13.41
C THR A 65 -0.35 -15.96 13.98
N ALA A 66 -0.56 -14.81 13.33
CA ALA A 66 -1.62 -13.89 13.72
C ALA A 66 -2.99 -14.56 13.54
N THR A 67 -3.80 -14.57 14.60
CA THR A 67 -5.20 -15.06 14.58
C THR A 67 -6.22 -13.95 14.45
N VAL A 68 -5.76 -12.71 14.38
CA VAL A 68 -6.54 -11.49 14.11
C VAL A 68 -6.06 -10.85 12.81
N PRO A 69 -6.86 -10.00 12.16
CA PRO A 69 -6.44 -9.28 10.97
C PRO A 69 -5.12 -8.52 11.17
N LEU A 70 -4.19 -8.72 10.24
CA LEU A 70 -2.95 -7.96 10.15
C LEU A 70 -3.06 -6.98 8.99
N VAL A 71 -3.01 -5.69 9.28
CA VAL A 71 -3.13 -4.60 8.32
C VAL A 71 -1.76 -4.05 7.98
N ASN A 72 -1.38 -4.13 6.71
CA ASN A 72 -0.17 -3.48 6.19
C ASN A 72 -0.40 -1.96 6.08
N ALA A 73 0.18 -1.19 7.01
CA ALA A 73 0.11 0.27 6.99
C ALA A 73 1.16 0.93 6.06
N LEU A 74 2.13 0.21 5.62
CA LEU A 74 3.13 0.41 4.57
C LEU A 74 4.24 -0.62 4.75
N SER A 75 4.73 -1.14 3.65
CA SER A 75 6.00 -1.86 3.54
C SER A 75 6.77 -1.38 2.30
N ASP A 76 8.00 -1.85 2.10
CA ASP A 76 8.79 -1.49 0.92
C ASP A 76 8.13 -1.95 -0.39
N ASP A 77 7.35 -3.01 -0.34
CA ASP A 77 6.64 -3.55 -1.51
C ASP A 77 5.27 -2.92 -1.76
N LEU A 78 4.51 -2.58 -0.71
CA LEU A 78 3.11 -2.21 -0.83
C LEU A 78 2.67 -1.14 0.19
N HIS A 79 1.71 -0.30 -0.22
CA HIS A 79 1.03 0.65 0.65
C HIS A 79 -0.51 0.59 0.47
N PRO A 80 -1.17 -0.52 0.85
CA PRO A 80 -2.59 -0.74 0.54
C PRO A 80 -3.52 0.30 1.17
N CYS A 81 -3.20 0.82 2.37
CA CYS A 81 -4.04 1.83 3.03
C CYS A 81 -4.12 3.14 2.24
N GLN A 82 -3.02 3.55 1.56
CA GLN A 82 -3.06 4.72 0.69
C GLN A 82 -3.96 4.47 -0.51
N ILE A 83 -3.89 3.28 -1.09
CA ILE A 83 -4.72 2.93 -2.25
C ILE A 83 -6.21 2.96 -1.90
N LEU A 84 -6.60 2.50 -0.71
CA LEU A 84 -7.99 2.59 -0.26
C LEU A 84 -8.46 4.04 -0.14
N ALA A 85 -7.61 4.94 0.37
CA ALA A 85 -7.91 6.37 0.44
C ALA A 85 -8.05 7.00 -0.95
N ASP A 86 -7.16 6.67 -1.88
CA ASP A 86 -7.19 7.20 -3.24
C ASP A 86 -8.37 6.65 -4.03
N LEU A 87 -8.73 5.38 -3.87
CA LEU A 87 -9.94 4.79 -4.47
C LEU A 87 -11.22 5.45 -3.93
N LEU A 88 -11.27 5.77 -2.63
CA LEU A 88 -12.40 6.50 -2.05
C LEU A 88 -12.50 7.89 -2.68
N THR A 89 -11.40 8.63 -2.76
CA THR A 89 -11.33 9.94 -3.42
C THR A 89 -11.77 9.86 -4.88
N CYS A 90 -11.29 8.88 -5.62
CA CYS A 90 -11.71 8.65 -7.01
C CYS A 90 -13.23 8.40 -7.09
N ARG A 91 -13.76 7.55 -6.20
CA ARG A 91 -15.18 7.21 -6.17
C ARG A 91 -16.06 8.41 -5.84
N GLU A 92 -15.65 9.25 -4.90
CA GLU A 92 -16.38 10.48 -4.52
C GLU A 92 -16.44 11.48 -5.66
N ASN A 93 -15.40 11.55 -6.52
CA ASN A 93 -15.34 12.52 -7.62
C ASN A 93 -15.81 11.97 -8.96
N LEU A 94 -15.69 10.68 -9.21
CA LEU A 94 -15.94 10.05 -10.51
C LEU A 94 -17.13 9.07 -10.50
N GLY A 95 -17.66 8.73 -9.33
CA GLY A 95 -18.71 7.71 -9.19
C GLY A 95 -18.20 6.29 -9.39
N ASP A 96 -18.80 5.52 -10.29
CA ASP A 96 -18.35 4.17 -10.61
C ASP A 96 -16.96 4.20 -11.25
N LEU A 97 -16.06 3.35 -10.74
CA LEU A 97 -14.67 3.28 -11.19
C LEU A 97 -14.45 2.25 -12.30
N LYS A 98 -15.39 1.35 -12.52
CA LYS A 98 -15.25 0.29 -13.51
C LYS A 98 -15.04 0.84 -14.92
N GLY A 99 -13.99 0.39 -15.59
CA GLY A 99 -13.62 0.80 -16.95
C GLY A 99 -13.04 2.21 -17.05
N LYS A 100 -12.80 2.90 -15.92
CA LYS A 100 -12.08 4.17 -15.95
C LYS A 100 -10.58 3.93 -16.03
N LYS A 101 -9.86 4.84 -16.67
CA LYS A 101 -8.42 4.77 -16.85
C LYS A 101 -7.70 5.56 -15.76
N ALA A 102 -6.78 4.91 -15.07
CA ALA A 102 -5.83 5.53 -14.15
C ALA A 102 -4.41 5.41 -14.70
N VAL A 103 -3.67 6.50 -14.66
CA VAL A 103 -2.30 6.57 -15.14
C VAL A 103 -1.37 7.02 -14.01
N TYR A 104 -0.33 6.24 -13.76
CA TYR A 104 0.76 6.61 -12.88
C TYR A 104 1.97 7.01 -13.71
N LEU A 105 2.55 8.18 -13.42
CA LEU A 105 3.76 8.69 -14.08
C LEU A 105 4.91 8.81 -13.08
N GLY A 106 6.05 8.22 -13.44
CA GLY A 106 7.29 8.36 -12.67
C GLY A 106 8.02 7.04 -12.48
N ASP A 107 8.69 6.91 -11.34
CA ASP A 107 9.37 5.68 -10.96
C ASP A 107 8.35 4.55 -10.74
N GLY A 108 8.41 3.51 -11.56
CA GLY A 108 7.53 2.34 -11.46
C GLY A 108 8.03 1.27 -10.50
N ASP A 109 9.29 1.32 -10.06
CA ASP A 109 9.86 0.33 -9.13
C ASP A 109 9.77 0.81 -7.68
N ASN A 110 8.54 1.05 -7.22
CA ASN A 110 8.29 1.40 -5.83
C ASN A 110 6.96 0.85 -5.31
N ASN A 111 6.77 0.89 -4.00
CA ASN A 111 5.59 0.35 -3.33
C ASN A 111 4.27 1.02 -3.77
N MET A 112 4.30 2.28 -4.17
CA MET A 112 3.09 2.98 -4.61
C MET A 112 2.66 2.51 -6.00
N ALA A 113 3.58 2.42 -6.98
CA ALA A 113 3.29 1.89 -8.31
C ALA A 113 2.74 0.47 -8.24
N ASN A 114 3.38 -0.40 -7.43
CA ASN A 114 2.92 -1.77 -7.18
C ASN A 114 1.49 -1.79 -6.61
N SER A 115 1.22 -0.92 -5.64
CA SER A 115 -0.07 -0.85 -4.97
C SER A 115 -1.17 -0.29 -5.88
N TYR A 116 -0.87 0.72 -6.70
CA TYR A 116 -1.81 1.26 -7.70
C TYR A 116 -2.19 0.22 -8.73
N MET A 117 -1.21 -0.49 -9.31
CA MET A 117 -1.50 -1.57 -10.27
C MET A 117 -2.46 -2.61 -9.67
N ILE A 118 -2.18 -3.09 -8.47
CA ILE A 118 -2.98 -4.14 -7.83
C ILE A 118 -4.35 -3.62 -7.39
N GLY A 119 -4.38 -2.49 -6.69
CA GLY A 119 -5.60 -1.98 -6.07
C GLY A 119 -6.58 -1.40 -7.07
N PHE A 120 -6.12 -0.60 -8.03
CA PHE A 120 -6.99 0.01 -9.02
C PHE A 120 -7.52 -1.02 -10.03
N ALA A 121 -6.70 -1.98 -10.45
CA ALA A 121 -7.20 -3.10 -11.24
C ALA A 121 -8.24 -3.95 -10.49
N THR A 122 -8.04 -4.15 -9.18
CA THR A 122 -9.04 -4.85 -8.33
C THR A 122 -10.36 -4.07 -8.26
N ALA A 123 -10.32 -2.74 -8.33
CA ALA A 123 -11.51 -1.89 -8.41
C ALA A 123 -12.15 -1.83 -9.82
N GLY A 124 -11.60 -2.55 -10.79
CA GLY A 124 -12.10 -2.63 -12.17
C GLY A 124 -11.66 -1.49 -13.07
N MET A 125 -10.63 -0.74 -12.68
CA MET A 125 -10.03 0.30 -13.53
C MET A 125 -8.98 -0.29 -14.46
N ASP A 126 -8.78 0.33 -15.63
CA ASP A 126 -7.63 0.11 -16.50
C ASP A 126 -6.45 0.94 -15.97
N VAL A 127 -5.29 0.32 -15.80
CA VAL A 127 -4.13 0.98 -15.16
C VAL A 127 -2.95 1.02 -16.12
N SER A 128 -2.39 2.20 -16.34
CA SER A 128 -1.17 2.39 -17.09
C SER A 128 -0.07 2.95 -16.18
N ILE A 129 1.11 2.34 -16.23
CA ILE A 129 2.33 2.85 -15.58
C ILE A 129 3.23 3.40 -16.68
N ILE A 130 3.47 4.69 -16.64
CA ILE A 130 4.41 5.37 -17.54
C ILE A 130 5.70 5.60 -16.76
N ALA A 131 6.71 4.80 -17.05
CA ALA A 131 7.98 4.83 -16.37
C ALA A 131 9.14 4.73 -17.38
N PRO A 132 10.21 5.53 -17.25
CA PRO A 132 11.36 5.46 -18.15
C PRO A 132 12.08 4.12 -18.03
N GLU A 133 12.90 3.81 -19.04
CA GLU A 133 13.74 2.62 -19.00
C GLU A 133 14.62 2.59 -17.73
N GLY A 134 14.72 1.42 -17.10
CA GLY A 134 15.43 1.24 -15.83
C GLY A 134 14.60 1.54 -14.56
N PHE A 135 13.41 2.13 -14.71
CA PHE A 135 12.46 2.42 -13.63
C PHE A 135 11.11 1.69 -13.82
N GLN A 136 11.13 0.60 -14.58
CA GLN A 136 9.93 -0.20 -14.81
C GLN A 136 9.54 -0.99 -13.56
N PRO A 137 8.24 -1.26 -13.34
CA PRO A 137 7.79 -2.11 -12.22
C PRO A 137 8.40 -3.51 -12.29
N ARG A 138 8.66 -4.09 -11.13
CA ARG A 138 9.08 -5.49 -11.02
C ARG A 138 8.02 -6.42 -11.61
N GLN A 139 8.46 -7.38 -12.44
CA GLN A 139 7.56 -8.26 -13.21
C GLN A 139 6.57 -9.03 -12.33
N GLU A 140 6.97 -9.44 -11.14
CA GLU A 140 6.11 -10.16 -10.19
C GLU A 140 4.84 -9.38 -9.80
N PHE A 141 4.96 -8.04 -9.62
CA PHE A 141 3.80 -7.18 -9.32
C PHE A 141 2.95 -6.93 -10.55
N VAL A 142 3.55 -6.80 -11.72
CA VAL A 142 2.83 -6.70 -12.99
C VAL A 142 1.99 -7.95 -13.22
N ASP A 143 2.55 -9.14 -13.03
CA ASP A 143 1.85 -10.43 -13.21
C ASP A 143 0.72 -10.59 -12.19
N ARG A 144 0.96 -10.15 -10.94
CA ARG A 144 -0.05 -10.15 -9.88
C ARG A 144 -1.21 -9.21 -10.21
N ALA A 145 -0.92 -8.04 -10.76
CA ALA A 145 -1.93 -7.05 -11.14
C ALA A 145 -2.73 -7.48 -12.38
N ARG A 146 -2.07 -8.06 -13.40
CA ARG A 146 -2.71 -8.57 -14.63
C ARG A 146 -3.74 -9.67 -14.38
N LYS A 147 -3.61 -10.42 -13.28
CA LYS A 147 -4.64 -11.38 -12.84
C LYS A 147 -5.93 -10.69 -12.37
N ARG A 148 -5.94 -9.38 -12.18
CA ARG A 148 -7.07 -8.59 -11.66
C ARG A 148 -7.70 -7.69 -12.71
N GLY A 149 -6.93 -7.23 -13.69
CA GLY A 149 -7.42 -6.32 -14.72
C GLY A 149 -6.37 -5.95 -15.75
N ASN A 150 -6.69 -4.95 -16.56
CA ASN A 150 -5.83 -4.48 -17.64
C ASN A 150 -4.68 -3.62 -17.09
N ILE A 151 -3.44 -4.02 -17.39
CA ILE A 151 -2.23 -3.32 -16.99
C ILE A 151 -1.37 -3.04 -18.22
N THR A 152 -1.13 -1.77 -18.49
CA THR A 152 -0.20 -1.29 -19.51
C THR A 152 1.07 -0.77 -18.84
N ILE A 153 2.24 -1.17 -19.32
CA ILE A 153 3.53 -0.65 -18.90
C ILE A 153 4.20 -0.05 -20.15
N THR A 154 4.58 1.21 -20.08
CA THR A 154 5.17 1.93 -21.22
C THR A 154 6.08 3.07 -20.73
N ASP A 155 6.90 3.58 -21.60
CA ASP A 155 7.64 4.85 -21.46
C ASP A 155 7.01 5.99 -22.29
N ASP A 156 5.99 5.67 -23.09
CA ASP A 156 5.29 6.64 -23.93
C ASP A 156 4.36 7.51 -23.08
N VAL A 157 4.68 8.80 -22.98
CA VAL A 157 3.88 9.77 -22.21
C VAL A 157 2.51 10.07 -22.84
N ASP A 158 2.33 9.80 -24.13
CA ASP A 158 1.04 9.99 -24.81
C ASP A 158 -0.01 9.00 -24.29
N GLU A 159 0.39 7.91 -23.62
CA GLU A 159 -0.51 6.98 -22.92
C GLU A 159 -1.34 7.68 -21.83
N VAL A 160 -0.99 8.89 -21.40
CA VAL A 160 -1.81 9.70 -20.47
C VAL A 160 -3.15 10.12 -21.08
N ALA A 161 -3.25 10.12 -22.42
CA ALA A 161 -4.45 10.55 -23.11
C ALA A 161 -5.68 9.71 -22.68
N GLY A 162 -6.77 10.40 -22.41
CA GLY A 162 -8.03 9.79 -21.97
C GLY A 162 -8.03 9.30 -20.51
N ALA A 163 -7.01 9.58 -19.72
CA ALA A 163 -6.99 9.24 -18.31
C ALA A 163 -8.10 9.98 -17.54
N ASN A 164 -8.78 9.24 -16.66
CA ASN A 164 -9.71 9.79 -15.68
C ASN A 164 -9.00 10.20 -14.39
N VAL A 165 -7.89 9.53 -14.09
CA VAL A 165 -7.05 9.77 -12.92
C VAL A 165 -5.60 9.78 -13.36
N VAL A 166 -4.85 10.81 -12.98
CA VAL A 166 -3.40 10.91 -13.19
C VAL A 166 -2.73 11.02 -11.83
N ILE A 167 -1.74 10.17 -11.61
CA ILE A 167 -1.03 10.02 -10.34
C ILE A 167 0.45 10.22 -10.58
N THR A 168 1.08 11.03 -9.77
CA THR A 168 2.53 11.16 -9.72
C THR A 168 2.99 11.34 -8.28
N LEU A 169 4.17 10.85 -7.96
CA LEU A 169 4.83 11.12 -6.69
C LEU A 169 5.86 12.24 -6.87
N SER A 170 5.95 13.10 -5.86
CA SER A 170 6.98 14.15 -5.87
C SER A 170 8.37 13.51 -5.79
N LEU A 171 9.22 13.82 -6.74
CA LEU A 171 10.64 13.43 -6.73
C LEU A 171 11.45 14.11 -5.60
N ILE A 172 10.87 15.09 -4.92
CA ILE A 172 11.53 15.83 -3.82
C ILE A 172 11.89 14.90 -2.64
N HIS A 173 11.20 13.77 -2.49
CA HIS A 173 11.51 12.79 -1.44
C HIS A 173 12.56 11.74 -1.83
N ILE A 174 12.99 11.71 -3.09
CA ILE A 174 14.01 10.77 -3.58
C ILE A 174 15.42 11.37 -3.46
N SER A 175 15.54 12.68 -3.27
CA SER A 175 16.81 13.42 -3.30
C SER A 175 17.32 13.89 -1.93
N GLU A 176 16.69 13.53 -0.83
CA GLU A 176 17.24 13.81 0.50
C GLU A 176 17.87 12.53 1.08
N PRO A 177 19.18 12.59 1.39
CA PRO A 177 19.92 11.50 2.03
C PRO A 177 19.46 11.23 3.47
#